data_00e4ba1dff165c70db88be73f4eda6cd
#
_entry.id   00e4ba1dff165c70db88be73f4eda6cd
#
_cell.length_a   1.000
_cell.length_b   1.000
_cell.length_c   1.000
_cell.angle_alpha   90.00
_cell.angle_beta   90.00
_cell.angle_gamma   90.00
#
_symmetry.space_group_name_H-M   'P 1'
#
loop_
_entity.id
_entity.type
_entity.pdbx_description
1 polymer ?
#
loop_
_entity_poly.entity_id
_entity_poly.type
_entity_poly.pdbx_seq_one_letter_code
_entity_poly.pdbx_strand_id
1 'polypeptide(L)'
;MPPGERRVSAEIGVPFLKIGTDDVGSLFRRRARKPLGPFLVLSVSSGLALDTALHTRHGTRAHLWRAHGQPHQLWLLGPTDRDGEFELVSAANNLLLDGRGAQDGDSVRMCDRHGADAAWQRWRVVAVDGGRAHRIENAGTGMVLDCPYEAVSPAPATLWAPHGGSNQTWVLAAPFTVAATG
;
A
#
# COMPACT_ATOMS: atom_id res chain seq x y z
N MET A 1 41.30 -20.66 30.62
CA MET A 1 40.69 -20.24 29.34
C MET A 1 39.17 -20.51 29.41
N PRO A 2 38.30 -19.49 29.44
CA PRO A 2 36.85 -19.71 29.41
C PRO A 2 36.39 -19.85 27.95
N PRO A 3 35.31 -20.61 27.66
CA PRO A 3 34.80 -20.87 26.34
C PRO A 3 34.00 -19.65 25.78
N GLY A 4 34.20 -19.39 24.50
CA GLY A 4 33.66 -18.23 23.80
C GLY A 4 32.16 -18.19 23.72
N GLU A 5 31.62 -17.01 23.99
CA GLU A 5 30.26 -16.63 23.72
C GLU A 5 29.99 -16.61 22.20
N ARG A 6 29.13 -17.51 21.73
CA ARG A 6 28.53 -17.40 20.40
C ARG A 6 27.46 -16.31 20.45
N ARG A 7 27.74 -15.18 19.83
CA ARG A 7 26.71 -14.23 19.50
C ARG A 7 25.80 -14.86 18.44
N VAL A 8 24.58 -15.21 18.84
CA VAL A 8 23.51 -15.55 17.91
C VAL A 8 22.90 -14.22 17.43
N SER A 9 23.32 -13.77 16.26
CA SER A 9 22.61 -12.73 15.55
C SER A 9 21.33 -13.36 15.01
N ALA A 10 20.20 -13.09 15.65
CA ALA A 10 18.90 -13.39 15.08
C ALA A 10 18.64 -12.40 13.95
N GLU A 11 19.01 -12.77 12.73
CA GLU A 11 18.43 -12.15 11.55
C GLU A 11 16.95 -12.55 11.51
N ILE A 12 16.08 -11.59 11.80
CA ILE A 12 14.65 -11.72 11.52
C ILE A 12 14.51 -11.61 10.01
N GLY A 13 14.71 -12.73 9.33
CA GLY A 13 14.40 -12.86 7.92
C GLY A 13 12.90 -12.79 7.73
N VAL A 14 12.38 -11.62 7.35
CA VAL A 14 11.02 -11.51 6.81
C VAL A 14 11.02 -12.37 5.54
N PRO A 15 10.15 -13.38 5.41
CA PRO A 15 10.10 -14.14 4.18
C PRO A 15 9.56 -13.22 3.08
N PHE A 16 10.47 -12.68 2.28
CA PHE A 16 10.09 -12.06 1.01
C PHE A 16 9.48 -13.16 0.13
N LEU A 17 8.19 -13.09 -0.08
CA LEU A 17 7.59 -13.82 -1.17
C LEU A 17 8.21 -13.25 -2.44
N LYS A 18 9.18 -13.97 -3.02
CA LYS A 18 9.69 -13.70 -4.37
C LYS A 18 8.55 -14.02 -5.34
N ILE A 19 7.65 -13.06 -5.55
CA ILE A 19 6.87 -13.04 -6.77
C ILE A 19 7.91 -12.69 -7.83
N GLY A 20 8.21 -13.62 -8.72
CA GLY A 20 9.21 -13.43 -9.76
C GLY A 20 8.93 -12.14 -10.52
N THR A 21 9.95 -11.36 -10.82
CA THR A 21 9.85 -10.05 -11.48
C THR A 21 9.07 -10.11 -12.80
N ASP A 22 8.99 -11.28 -13.42
CA ASP A 22 8.25 -11.52 -14.67
C ASP A 22 6.75 -11.72 -14.44
N ASP A 23 6.33 -12.21 -13.26
CA ASP A 23 4.94 -12.47 -12.94
C ASP A 23 4.16 -11.21 -12.55
N VAL A 24 4.78 -10.28 -11.83
CA VAL A 24 4.10 -9.04 -11.41
C VAL A 24 3.79 -8.18 -12.62
N GLY A 25 4.74 -8.03 -13.54
CA GLY A 25 4.53 -7.28 -14.79
C GLY A 25 3.51 -7.92 -15.72
N SER A 26 3.37 -9.24 -15.72
CA SER A 26 2.38 -9.97 -16.52
C SER A 26 1.00 -9.96 -15.88
N LEU A 27 0.89 -9.99 -14.54
CA LEU A 27 -0.35 -9.84 -13.80
C LEU A 27 -0.98 -8.45 -14.00
N PHE A 28 -0.14 -7.41 -14.06
CA PHE A 28 -0.61 -6.04 -14.31
C PHE A 28 -0.99 -5.77 -15.78
N ARG A 29 -0.55 -6.61 -16.73
CA ARG A 29 -0.92 -6.50 -18.16
C ARG A 29 -2.15 -7.32 -18.54
N ARG A 30 -2.57 -8.29 -17.72
CA ARG A 30 -3.81 -9.03 -17.94
C ARG A 30 -4.93 -8.36 -17.15
N ARG A 31 -6.04 -8.09 -17.81
CA ARG A 31 -7.28 -7.66 -17.16
C ARG A 31 -7.60 -8.64 -16.03
N ALA A 32 -7.20 -8.29 -14.81
CA ALA A 32 -7.48 -9.11 -13.64
C ALA A 32 -9.00 -9.17 -13.47
N ARG A 33 -9.58 -10.36 -13.58
CA ARG A 33 -11.02 -10.56 -13.36
C ARG A 33 -11.37 -10.70 -11.88
N LYS A 34 -10.37 -10.90 -11.02
CA LYS A 34 -10.52 -11.07 -9.57
C LYS A 34 -9.60 -10.09 -8.86
N PRO A 35 -9.99 -9.60 -7.68
CA PRO A 35 -9.11 -8.79 -6.85
C PRO A 35 -7.80 -9.54 -6.54
N LEU A 36 -6.68 -8.81 -6.51
CA LEU A 36 -5.39 -9.32 -6.06
C LEU A 36 -5.19 -8.93 -4.59
N GLY A 37 -4.49 -9.75 -3.84
CA GLY A 37 -4.20 -9.53 -2.43
C GLY A 37 -4.92 -10.52 -1.51
N PRO A 38 -5.15 -10.18 -0.23
CA PRO A 38 -4.88 -8.86 0.34
C PRO A 38 -3.39 -8.58 0.54
N PHE A 39 -3.02 -7.29 0.56
CA PHE A 39 -1.65 -6.82 0.79
C PHE A 39 -1.60 -5.83 1.95
N LEU A 40 -0.47 -5.80 2.67
CA LEU A 40 -0.03 -4.64 3.43
C LEU A 40 0.66 -3.68 2.46
N VAL A 41 0.31 -2.40 2.51
CA VAL A 41 0.94 -1.33 1.72
C VAL A 41 1.87 -0.56 2.66
N LEU A 42 3.18 -0.87 2.59
CA LEU A 42 4.20 -0.38 3.52
C LEU A 42 5.06 0.71 2.87
N SER A 43 5.20 1.85 3.53
CA SER A 43 6.12 2.91 3.10
C SER A 43 7.58 2.44 3.22
N VAL A 44 8.36 2.61 2.16
CA VAL A 44 9.79 2.28 2.18
C VAL A 44 10.58 3.22 3.10
N SER A 45 10.16 4.49 3.20
CA SER A 45 10.87 5.48 4.02
C SER A 45 10.68 5.31 5.52
N SER A 46 9.47 4.89 5.96
CA SER A 46 9.12 4.85 7.39
C SER A 46 8.77 3.46 7.91
N GLY A 47 8.47 2.50 7.04
CA GLY A 47 7.93 1.18 7.42
C GLY A 47 6.48 1.22 7.93
N LEU A 48 5.82 2.38 7.91
CA LEU A 48 4.43 2.49 8.30
C LEU A 48 3.51 1.88 7.23
N ALA A 49 2.40 1.30 7.68
CA ALA A 49 1.37 0.74 6.82
C ALA A 49 0.28 1.76 6.51
N LEU A 50 -0.23 1.74 5.28
CA LEU A 50 -1.45 2.44 4.92
C LEU A 50 -2.63 1.82 5.67
N ASP A 51 -3.40 2.64 6.37
CA ASP A 51 -4.38 2.24 7.37
C ASP A 51 -5.67 3.05 7.22
N THR A 52 -6.82 2.40 7.41
CA THR A 52 -8.13 3.05 7.32
C THR A 52 -8.70 3.49 8.65
N ALA A 53 -8.08 3.15 9.79
CA ALA A 53 -8.65 3.19 11.14
C ALA A 53 -9.85 2.22 11.39
N LEU A 54 -10.08 1.92 12.67
CA LEU A 54 -11.09 0.94 13.09
C LEU A 54 -12.55 1.36 12.79
N HIS A 55 -12.83 2.65 12.81
CA HIS A 55 -14.19 3.20 12.65
C HIS A 55 -14.33 4.05 11.39
N THR A 56 -13.68 3.60 10.31
CA THR A 56 -13.69 4.32 9.03
C THR A 56 -15.07 4.37 8.42
N ARG A 57 -15.46 5.57 7.99
CA ARG A 57 -16.69 5.87 7.25
C ARG A 57 -16.33 6.59 5.96
N HIS A 58 -17.30 6.71 5.07
CA HIS A 58 -17.20 7.56 3.89
C HIS A 58 -16.65 8.96 4.26
N GLY A 59 -15.63 9.42 3.54
CA GLY A 59 -14.97 10.70 3.74
C GLY A 59 -13.87 10.71 4.81
N THR A 60 -13.68 9.64 5.59
CA THR A 60 -12.60 9.54 6.58
C THR A 60 -11.25 9.59 5.86
N ARG A 61 -10.29 10.33 6.41
CA ARG A 61 -8.91 10.34 5.90
C ARG A 61 -8.24 9.01 6.18
N ALA A 62 -7.54 8.47 5.18
CA ALA A 62 -6.60 7.39 5.41
C ALA A 62 -5.34 7.94 6.08
N HIS A 63 -4.66 7.10 6.83
CA HIS A 63 -3.45 7.47 7.55
C HIS A 63 -2.41 6.36 7.48
N LEU A 64 -1.25 6.61 8.05
CA LEU A 64 -0.15 5.68 8.17
C LEU A 64 0.00 5.29 9.63
N TRP A 65 0.09 3.99 9.88
CA TRP A 65 0.20 3.44 11.22
C TRP A 65 1.27 2.36 11.30
N ARG A 66 1.75 2.05 12.51
CA ARG A 66 2.63 0.90 12.71
C ARG A 66 1.99 -0.35 12.12
N ALA A 67 2.74 -1.12 11.35
CA ALA A 67 2.26 -2.33 10.72
C ALA A 67 1.91 -3.39 11.78
N HIS A 68 0.67 -3.90 11.73
CA HIS A 68 0.17 -4.96 12.62
C HIS A 68 -0.68 -6.00 11.90
N GLY A 69 -0.98 -5.80 10.60
CA GLY A 69 -1.67 -6.79 9.77
C GLY A 69 -3.15 -7.01 10.05
N GLN A 70 -3.81 -6.16 10.84
CA GLN A 70 -5.25 -6.26 11.06
C GLN A 70 -6.02 -5.85 9.80
N PRO A 71 -7.31 -6.25 9.63
CA PRO A 71 -8.07 -6.03 8.40
C PRO A 71 -8.07 -4.58 7.86
N HIS A 72 -8.00 -3.59 8.75
CA HIS A 72 -7.97 -2.17 8.36
C HIS A 72 -6.61 -1.70 7.78
N GLN A 73 -5.60 -2.58 7.77
CA GLN A 73 -4.33 -2.39 7.04
C GLN A 73 -4.20 -3.29 5.80
N LEU A 74 -5.24 -4.07 5.50
CA LEU A 74 -5.22 -5.00 4.38
C LEU A 74 -5.97 -4.41 3.19
N TRP A 75 -5.32 -4.46 2.03
CA TRP A 75 -5.79 -3.84 0.80
C TRP A 75 -5.91 -4.86 -0.32
N LEU A 76 -7.00 -4.77 -1.05
CA LEU A 76 -7.21 -5.51 -2.28
C LEU A 76 -6.98 -4.57 -3.47
N LEU A 77 -6.33 -5.05 -4.50
CA LEU A 77 -6.29 -4.40 -5.81
C LEU A 77 -7.50 -4.90 -6.61
N GLY A 78 -8.59 -4.16 -6.54
CA GLY A 78 -9.82 -4.44 -7.27
C GLY A 78 -9.64 -4.17 -8.77
N PRO A 79 -10.13 -5.07 -9.65
CA PRO A 79 -10.03 -4.87 -11.08
C PRO A 79 -10.92 -3.71 -11.54
N THR A 80 -10.47 -3.00 -12.57
CA THR A 80 -11.25 -1.97 -13.27
C THR A 80 -11.48 -2.36 -14.73
N ASP A 81 -12.22 -1.54 -15.48
CA ASP A 81 -12.36 -1.66 -16.94
C ASP A 81 -11.18 -1.07 -17.71
N ARG A 82 -10.20 -0.47 -16.99
CA ARG A 82 -8.99 0.14 -17.56
C ARG A 82 -7.79 -0.74 -17.30
N ASP A 83 -7.05 -1.04 -18.36
CA ASP A 83 -5.84 -1.87 -18.24
C ASP A 83 -4.77 -1.15 -17.41
N GLY A 84 -4.19 -1.87 -16.43
CA GLY A 84 -3.15 -1.34 -15.55
C GLY A 84 -3.66 -0.42 -14.44
N GLU A 85 -4.96 -0.21 -14.33
CA GLU A 85 -5.58 0.57 -13.26
C GLU A 85 -6.37 -0.32 -12.31
N PHE A 86 -6.27 -0.05 -11.02
CA PHE A 86 -6.89 -0.80 -9.94
C PHE A 86 -7.61 0.13 -8.97
N GLU A 87 -8.63 -0.38 -8.31
CA GLU A 87 -9.16 0.23 -7.09
C GLU A 87 -8.38 -0.31 -5.88
N LEU A 88 -7.94 0.55 -4.97
CA LEU A 88 -7.43 0.12 -3.67
C LEU A 88 -8.62 0.01 -2.71
N VAL A 89 -9.00 -1.23 -2.41
CA VAL A 89 -10.18 -1.55 -1.61
C VAL A 89 -9.75 -2.04 -0.24
N SER A 90 -10.27 -1.43 0.81
CA SER A 90 -10.05 -1.88 2.18
C SER A 90 -10.71 -3.23 2.43
N ALA A 91 -9.96 -4.20 2.93
CA ALA A 91 -10.50 -5.51 3.30
C ALA A 91 -11.41 -5.46 4.53
N ALA A 92 -11.34 -4.40 5.34
CA ALA A 92 -12.14 -4.26 6.55
C ALA A 92 -13.59 -3.83 6.27
N ASN A 93 -13.82 -2.99 5.24
CA ASN A 93 -15.11 -2.32 5.08
C ASN A 93 -15.53 -2.08 3.62
N ASN A 94 -14.75 -2.55 2.65
CA ASN A 94 -14.96 -2.39 1.20
C ASN A 94 -14.99 -0.93 0.70
N LEU A 95 -14.57 0.04 1.51
CA LEU A 95 -14.37 1.41 1.03
C LEU A 95 -13.12 1.48 0.14
N LEU A 96 -13.14 2.42 -0.79
CA LEU A 96 -12.06 2.66 -1.74
C LEU A 96 -11.17 3.81 -1.28
N LEU A 97 -9.88 3.70 -1.54
CA LEU A 97 -8.97 4.82 -1.43
C LEU A 97 -9.29 5.83 -2.53
N ASP A 98 -9.55 7.07 -2.14
CA ASP A 98 -9.96 8.17 -3.01
C ASP A 98 -8.91 9.28 -2.97
N GLY A 99 -8.37 9.61 -4.11
CA GLY A 99 -7.28 10.59 -4.29
C GLY A 99 -7.69 11.75 -5.19
N ARG A 100 -8.86 12.34 -4.97
CA ARG A 100 -9.34 13.46 -5.80
C ARG A 100 -8.62 14.79 -5.56
N GLY A 101 -7.75 14.88 -4.56
CA GLY A 101 -6.88 16.04 -4.35
C GLY A 101 -5.88 16.19 -5.49
N ALA A 102 -5.58 17.43 -5.86
CA ALA A 102 -4.66 17.76 -6.95
C ALA A 102 -3.51 18.66 -6.52
N GLN A 103 -3.36 18.89 -5.22
CA GLN A 103 -2.30 19.71 -4.63
C GLN A 103 -1.41 18.88 -3.72
N ASP A 104 -0.15 19.28 -3.62
CA ASP A 104 0.81 18.67 -2.71
C ASP A 104 0.33 18.74 -1.27
N GLY A 105 0.34 17.60 -0.58
CA GLY A 105 -0.15 17.47 0.79
C GLY A 105 -1.65 17.18 0.93
N ASP A 106 -2.41 17.11 -0.16
CA ASP A 106 -3.81 16.73 -0.09
C ASP A 106 -3.99 15.33 0.51
N SER A 107 -4.96 15.19 1.40
CA SER A 107 -5.23 13.92 2.06
C SER A 107 -5.95 12.95 1.15
N VAL A 108 -5.56 11.69 1.15
CA VAL A 108 -6.37 10.59 0.61
C VAL A 108 -7.47 10.21 1.60
N ARG A 109 -8.62 9.77 1.08
CA ARG A 109 -9.81 9.47 1.89
C ARG A 109 -10.37 8.10 1.56
N MET A 110 -11.14 7.57 2.49
CA MET A 110 -11.93 6.36 2.28
C MET A 110 -13.33 6.75 1.83
N CYS A 111 -13.73 6.31 0.65
CA CYS A 111 -15.02 6.68 0.06
C CYS A 111 -15.77 5.45 -0.45
N ASP A 112 -17.09 5.56 -0.53
CA ASP A 112 -17.90 4.60 -1.28
C ASP A 112 -17.47 4.60 -2.75
N ARG A 113 -17.75 3.50 -3.44
CA ARG A 113 -17.48 3.43 -4.87
C ARG A 113 -18.35 4.44 -5.62
N HIS A 114 -17.69 5.33 -6.35
CA HIS A 114 -18.32 6.15 -7.37
C HIS A 114 -18.39 5.38 -8.70
N GLY A 115 -19.08 5.91 -9.68
CA GLY A 115 -19.22 5.25 -10.98
C GLY A 115 -17.88 4.99 -11.70
N ALA A 116 -17.93 4.24 -12.79
CA ALA A 116 -16.75 3.83 -13.57
C ALA A 116 -15.86 5.00 -14.04
N ASP A 117 -16.43 6.20 -14.17
CA ASP A 117 -15.69 7.41 -14.58
C ASP A 117 -14.90 8.08 -13.46
N ALA A 118 -15.01 7.59 -12.22
CA ALA A 118 -14.28 8.13 -11.06
C ALA A 118 -12.78 7.82 -11.13
N ALA A 119 -12.05 8.52 -11.98
CA ALA A 119 -10.61 8.32 -12.19
C ALA A 119 -9.79 8.51 -10.91
N TRP A 120 -10.26 9.35 -9.98
CA TRP A 120 -9.64 9.60 -8.68
C TRP A 120 -9.74 8.42 -7.69
N GLN A 121 -10.53 7.39 -7.98
CA GLN A 121 -10.58 6.12 -7.24
C GLN A 121 -9.79 5.01 -7.94
N ARG A 122 -9.17 5.29 -9.08
CA ARG A 122 -8.32 4.35 -9.79
C ARG A 122 -6.85 4.71 -9.60
N TRP A 123 -6.03 3.68 -9.49
CA TRP A 123 -4.62 3.80 -9.16
C TRP A 123 -3.80 2.93 -10.09
N ARG A 124 -2.67 3.46 -10.53
CA ARG A 124 -1.63 2.69 -11.23
C ARG A 124 -0.58 2.26 -10.22
N VAL A 125 -0.30 0.98 -10.19
CA VAL A 125 0.75 0.40 -9.34
C VAL A 125 1.96 0.17 -10.22
N VAL A 126 2.90 1.12 -10.19
CA VAL A 126 4.05 1.16 -11.09
C VAL A 126 5.25 0.59 -10.37
N ALA A 127 5.80 -0.51 -10.91
CA ALA A 127 6.99 -1.15 -10.35
C ALA A 127 8.20 -0.20 -10.41
N VAL A 128 8.93 -0.13 -9.31
CA VAL A 128 10.22 0.57 -9.18
C VAL A 128 11.22 -0.37 -8.52
N ASP A 129 12.49 -0.01 -8.48
CA ASP A 129 13.55 -0.81 -7.85
C ASP A 129 13.55 -2.29 -8.31
N GLY A 130 13.43 -2.51 -9.62
CA GLY A 130 13.37 -3.87 -10.17
C GLY A 130 12.16 -4.69 -9.74
N GLY A 131 11.05 -4.04 -9.40
CA GLY A 131 9.80 -4.69 -9.00
C GLY A 131 9.70 -5.04 -7.51
N ARG A 132 10.71 -4.69 -6.70
CA ARG A 132 10.69 -4.90 -5.24
C ARG A 132 9.80 -3.91 -4.51
N ALA A 133 9.58 -2.75 -5.11
CA ALA A 133 8.73 -1.71 -4.60
C ALA A 133 7.92 -1.06 -5.72
N HIS A 134 6.96 -0.21 -5.36
CA HIS A 134 6.00 0.35 -6.29
C HIS A 134 5.76 1.83 -5.97
N ARG A 135 5.53 2.61 -7.01
CA ARG A 135 4.86 3.91 -6.91
C ARG A 135 3.37 3.70 -7.15
N ILE A 136 2.54 4.29 -6.29
CA ILE A 136 1.08 4.20 -6.38
C ILE A 136 0.57 5.55 -6.85
N GLU A 137 0.19 5.62 -8.13
CA GLU A 137 -0.17 6.84 -8.84
C GLU A 137 -1.68 6.92 -9.04
N ASN A 138 -2.29 8.05 -8.71
CA ASN A 138 -3.71 8.29 -8.95
C ASN A 138 -3.99 8.52 -10.44
N ALA A 139 -4.88 7.75 -11.02
CA ALA A 139 -5.16 7.80 -12.46
C ALA A 139 -5.85 9.10 -12.91
N GLY A 140 -6.59 9.75 -12.00
CA GLY A 140 -7.33 10.97 -12.30
C GLY A 140 -6.49 12.25 -12.19
N THR A 141 -5.59 12.29 -11.21
CA THR A 141 -4.82 13.49 -10.89
C THR A 141 -3.35 13.41 -11.29
N GLY A 142 -2.83 12.19 -11.48
CA GLY A 142 -1.40 11.97 -11.70
C GLY A 142 -0.54 12.14 -10.44
N MET A 143 -1.15 12.52 -9.33
CA MET A 143 -0.47 12.60 -8.03
C MET A 143 -0.15 11.20 -7.52
N VAL A 144 0.87 11.09 -6.67
CA VAL A 144 1.27 9.80 -6.09
C VAL A 144 0.98 9.75 -4.60
N LEU A 145 0.70 8.56 -4.11
CA LEU A 145 0.58 8.30 -2.68
C LEU A 145 1.92 8.59 -2.00
N ASP A 146 1.87 9.40 -0.96
CA ASP A 146 3.05 9.94 -0.28
C ASP A 146 2.96 9.70 1.24
N CYS A 147 4.11 9.38 1.82
CA CYS A 147 4.35 9.32 3.25
C CYS A 147 5.17 10.55 3.62
N PRO A 148 4.69 11.47 4.46
CA PRO A 148 5.48 12.63 4.84
C PRO A 148 6.87 12.24 5.35
N TYR A 149 7.89 13.05 5.07
CA TYR A 149 9.23 12.84 5.62
C TYR A 149 9.17 12.79 7.15
N GLU A 150 10.00 11.94 7.74
CA GLU A 150 10.05 11.74 9.20
C GLU A 150 8.70 11.37 9.84
N ALA A 151 7.81 10.71 9.06
CA ALA A 151 6.50 10.31 9.54
C ALA A 151 6.60 9.42 10.78
N VAL A 152 5.91 9.82 11.85
CA VAL A 152 5.76 9.05 13.08
C VAL A 152 4.29 8.63 13.20
N SER A 153 4.06 7.39 13.58
CA SER A 153 2.70 6.84 13.75
C SER A 153 1.92 7.51 14.89
N PRO A 154 0.71 8.04 14.65
CA PRO A 154 0.01 8.13 13.37
C PRO A 154 0.51 9.28 12.49
N ALA A 155 0.54 9.08 11.17
CA ALA A 155 0.85 10.13 10.21
C ALA A 155 -0.24 10.19 9.12
N PRO A 156 -0.48 11.34 8.47
CA PRO A 156 -1.40 11.40 7.35
C PRO A 156 -0.84 10.62 6.16
N ALA A 157 -1.71 9.96 5.40
CA ALA A 157 -1.41 9.53 4.05
C ALA A 157 -1.83 10.66 3.10
N THR A 158 -0.92 11.10 2.24
CA THR A 158 -1.11 12.28 1.40
C THR A 158 -0.88 11.97 -0.07
N LEU A 159 -1.24 12.92 -0.91
CA LEU A 159 -0.88 13.00 -2.32
C LEU A 159 0.23 14.02 -2.50
N TRP A 160 1.13 13.75 -3.42
CA TRP A 160 2.18 14.68 -3.81
C TRP A 160 2.52 14.53 -5.29
N ALA A 161 3.05 15.58 -5.90
CA ALA A 161 3.62 15.49 -7.24
C ALA A 161 4.75 14.44 -7.26
N PRO A 162 4.85 13.59 -8.32
CA PRO A 162 5.87 12.55 -8.37
C PRO A 162 7.28 13.16 -8.42
N HIS A 163 8.12 12.81 -7.45
CA HIS A 163 9.54 13.25 -7.38
C HIS A 163 10.53 12.09 -7.21
N GLY A 164 10.03 10.84 -7.06
CA GLY A 164 10.87 9.64 -7.02
C GLY A 164 11.58 9.38 -5.69
N GLY A 165 11.22 10.06 -4.61
CA GLY A 165 11.75 9.81 -3.27
C GLY A 165 11.25 8.49 -2.67
N SER A 166 11.99 7.96 -1.68
CA SER A 166 11.61 6.75 -0.96
C SER A 166 10.28 6.87 -0.21
N ASN A 167 9.89 8.09 0.14
CA ASN A 167 8.60 8.41 0.78
C ASN A 167 7.40 8.30 -0.19
N GLN A 168 7.65 8.17 -1.49
CA GLN A 168 6.65 7.85 -2.53
C GLN A 168 6.75 6.41 -3.02
N THR A 169 7.49 5.58 -2.30
CA THR A 169 7.78 4.21 -2.67
C THR A 169 7.18 3.26 -1.64
N TRP A 170 6.50 2.21 -2.13
CA TRP A 170 5.68 1.32 -1.33
C TRP A 170 5.98 -0.14 -1.60
N VAL A 171 6.01 -0.97 -0.57
CA VAL A 171 6.07 -2.42 -0.68
C VAL A 171 4.67 -2.98 -0.52
N LEU A 172 4.24 -3.81 -1.47
CA LEU A 172 3.04 -4.62 -1.36
C LEU A 172 3.44 -5.96 -0.74
N ALA A 173 3.28 -6.09 0.58
CA ALA A 173 3.67 -7.28 1.33
C ALA A 173 2.49 -8.22 1.55
N ALA A 174 2.73 -9.53 1.51
CA ALA A 174 1.74 -10.50 1.96
C ALA A 174 1.43 -10.28 3.46
N PRO A 175 0.17 -10.47 3.89
CA PRO A 175 -0.17 -10.40 5.31
C PRO A 175 0.65 -11.42 6.09
N PHE A 176 1.26 -11.00 7.20
CA PHE A 176 1.86 -11.95 8.14
C PHE A 176 0.79 -12.40 9.13
N THR A 177 0.61 -13.70 9.28
CA THR A 177 -0.13 -14.25 10.39
C THR A 177 0.81 -14.31 11.59
N VAL A 178 0.50 -13.56 12.65
CA VAL A 178 1.12 -13.83 13.95
C VAL A 178 0.58 -15.19 14.38
N ALA A 179 1.44 -16.21 14.40
CA ALA A 179 1.07 -17.50 14.99
C ALA A 179 0.66 -17.23 16.43
N ALA A 180 -0.57 -17.59 16.78
CA ALA A 180 -1.00 -17.57 18.17
C ALA A 180 -0.06 -18.52 18.92
N THR A 181 0.84 -17.97 19.76
CA THR A 181 1.56 -18.75 20.76
C THR A 181 0.53 -19.23 21.76
N GLY A 182 0.19 -20.53 21.65
CA GLY A 182 -0.64 -21.26 22.62
C GLY A 182 0.09 -21.42 23.96
#